data_077d9a819995ce8e5bb042d274b643ef
#
_entry.id   077d9a819995ce8e5bb042d274b643ef
#
_cell.length_a   1.000
_cell.length_b   1.000
_cell.length_c   1.000
_cell.angle_alpha   90.00
_cell.angle_beta   90.00
_cell.angle_gamma   90.00
#
_symmetry.space_group_name_H-M   'P 1'
#
loop_
_entity.id
_entity.type
_entity.pdbx_description
1 polymer ?
#
loop_
_entity_poly.entity_id
_entity_poly.type
_entity_poly.pdbx_seq_one_letter_code
_entity_poly.pdbx_strand_id
1 'polypeptide(L)'
;KSFIGDEPFAVLLGDDIVDAEVPCLKQMIDAYDEYKTSILGVQEVANENVDKYGILDVKHIEDRVYKVKDMVEKPSVEDAPSNIAILGRYIITPEIFNILETQEAGKGGEIQLTDALQTLATKEAIYAYNFEGRRYDVGDKLGFLEATVDFALKRPELRDEFEAFIKEKAACIER
;
A
#
# COMPACT_ATOMS: atom_id res chain seq x y z
N LYS A 1 -18.63 -4.65 8.10
CA LYS A 1 -19.72 -5.31 7.37
C LYS A 1 -21.00 -4.47 7.40
N SER A 2 -21.52 -4.08 8.57
CA SER A 2 -22.80 -3.40 8.71
C SER A 2 -22.94 -2.06 7.97
N PHE A 3 -21.84 -1.35 7.70
CA PHE A 3 -21.84 -0.10 6.93
C PHE A 3 -21.59 -0.31 5.43
N ILE A 4 -20.81 -1.34 5.08
CA ILE A 4 -20.40 -1.63 3.71
C ILE A 4 -21.49 -2.40 2.96
N GLY A 5 -22.18 -3.31 3.65
CA GLY A 5 -23.13 -4.20 3.00
C GLY A 5 -22.46 -5.16 2.02
N ASP A 6 -23.06 -5.28 0.84
CA ASP A 6 -22.63 -6.21 -0.21
C ASP A 6 -21.92 -5.48 -1.38
N GLU A 7 -21.35 -4.31 -1.15
CA GLU A 7 -20.65 -3.53 -2.15
C GLU A 7 -19.13 -3.63 -1.99
N PRO A 8 -18.35 -3.53 -3.09
CA PRO A 8 -16.90 -3.35 -3.00
C PRO A 8 -16.54 -2.06 -2.26
N PHE A 9 -15.47 -2.09 -1.53
CA PHE A 9 -15.06 -0.95 -0.72
C PHE A 9 -13.54 -0.72 -0.76
N ALA A 10 -13.15 0.54 -0.56
CA ALA A 10 -11.76 0.91 -0.45
C ALA A 10 -11.29 0.85 1.02
N VAL A 11 -10.09 0.33 1.23
CA VAL A 11 -9.37 0.43 2.49
C VAL A 11 -8.10 1.25 2.27
N LEU A 12 -7.91 2.28 3.08
CA LEU A 12 -6.74 3.14 3.06
C LEU A 12 -6.14 3.15 4.47
N LEU A 13 -4.95 2.58 4.61
CA LEU A 13 -4.21 2.66 5.87
C LEU A 13 -3.75 4.09 6.09
N GLY A 14 -3.93 4.60 7.31
CA GLY A 14 -3.72 6.01 7.60
C GLY A 14 -2.25 6.43 7.69
N ASP A 15 -1.35 5.48 7.80
CA ASP A 15 0.10 5.64 7.84
C ASP A 15 0.79 5.53 6.48
N ASP A 16 0.04 5.24 5.42
CA ASP A 16 0.52 5.31 4.04
C ASP A 16 -0.01 6.55 3.33
N ILE A 17 0.87 7.44 2.91
CA ILE A 17 0.51 8.63 2.14
C ILE A 17 1.09 8.49 0.73
N VAL A 18 0.27 8.76 -0.28
CA VAL A 18 0.71 8.75 -1.68
C VAL A 18 0.52 10.14 -2.27
N ASP A 19 1.61 10.70 -2.75
CA ASP A 19 1.65 11.96 -3.48
C ASP A 19 1.77 11.68 -4.98
N ALA A 20 0.73 12.00 -5.73
CA ALA A 20 0.60 11.71 -7.14
C ALA A 20 -0.26 12.76 -7.85
N GLU A 21 -0.05 12.95 -9.15
CA GLU A 21 -0.87 13.82 -9.98
C GLU A 21 -2.30 13.30 -10.08
N VAL A 22 -2.45 12.00 -10.39
CA VAL A 22 -3.73 11.30 -10.29
C VAL A 22 -3.76 10.57 -8.96
N PRO A 23 -4.73 10.85 -8.06
CA PRO A 23 -4.79 10.19 -6.76
C PRO A 23 -4.73 8.67 -6.88
N CYS A 24 -3.91 8.02 -6.02
CA CYS A 24 -3.70 6.57 -6.04
C CYS A 24 -5.02 5.79 -6.05
N LEU A 25 -5.99 6.17 -5.20
CA LEU A 25 -7.30 5.51 -5.17
C LEU A 25 -8.05 5.66 -6.50
N LYS A 26 -7.92 6.79 -7.20
CA LYS A 26 -8.54 6.96 -8.53
C LYS A 26 -7.95 6.01 -9.56
N GLN A 27 -6.61 5.86 -9.57
CA GLN A 27 -5.93 4.90 -10.44
C GLN A 27 -6.43 3.47 -10.18
N MET A 28 -6.60 3.10 -8.90
CA MET A 28 -7.10 1.77 -8.52
C MET A 28 -8.58 1.56 -8.85
N ILE A 29 -9.41 2.63 -8.75
CA ILE A 29 -10.82 2.56 -9.17
C ILE A 29 -10.92 2.30 -10.67
N ASP A 30 -10.07 2.93 -11.48
CA ASP A 30 -10.05 2.70 -12.92
C ASP A 30 -9.71 1.23 -13.25
N ALA A 31 -8.72 0.66 -12.57
CA ALA A 31 -8.43 -0.77 -12.68
C ALA A 31 -9.59 -1.64 -12.18
N TYR A 32 -10.24 -1.28 -11.06
CA TYR A 32 -11.42 -2.00 -10.58
C TYR A 32 -12.57 -1.94 -11.59
N ASP A 33 -12.77 -0.81 -12.24
CA ASP A 33 -13.85 -0.66 -13.23
C ASP A 33 -13.68 -1.58 -14.44
N GLU A 34 -12.44 -1.93 -14.76
CA GLU A 34 -12.10 -2.87 -15.82
C GLU A 34 -12.24 -4.34 -15.36
N TYR A 35 -11.63 -4.68 -14.24
CA TYR A 35 -11.51 -6.08 -13.79
C TYR A 35 -12.67 -6.56 -12.90
N LYS A 36 -13.42 -5.64 -12.26
CA LYS A 36 -14.59 -5.92 -11.39
C LYS A 36 -14.33 -6.94 -10.29
N THR A 37 -13.14 -6.94 -9.73
CA THR A 37 -12.69 -7.79 -8.61
C THR A 37 -11.74 -7.04 -7.71
N SER A 38 -11.27 -7.65 -6.61
CA SER A 38 -10.37 -7.02 -5.66
C SER A 38 -9.08 -6.55 -6.31
N ILE A 39 -8.66 -5.30 -6.01
CA ILE A 39 -7.44 -4.65 -6.49
C ILE A 39 -6.56 -4.28 -5.29
N LEU A 40 -5.30 -4.72 -5.32
CA LEU A 40 -4.28 -4.38 -4.32
C LEU A 40 -3.36 -3.30 -4.88
N GLY A 41 -3.20 -2.19 -4.17
CA GLY A 41 -2.24 -1.15 -4.53
C GLY A 41 -0.83 -1.58 -4.13
N VAL A 42 0.08 -1.62 -5.11
CA VAL A 42 1.44 -2.12 -4.93
C VAL A 42 2.48 -1.19 -5.52
N GLN A 43 3.72 -1.32 -5.04
CA GLN A 43 4.95 -0.84 -5.68
C GLN A 43 6.10 -1.82 -5.39
N GLU A 44 7.17 -1.72 -6.17
CA GLU A 44 8.41 -2.41 -5.85
C GLU A 44 9.08 -1.72 -4.65
N VAL A 45 9.57 -2.52 -3.70
CA VAL A 45 10.37 -2.06 -2.57
C VAL A 45 11.80 -2.61 -2.69
N ALA A 46 12.73 -1.99 -1.95
CA ALA A 46 14.07 -2.54 -1.84
C ALA A 46 14.02 -3.93 -1.18
N ASN A 47 14.83 -4.88 -1.66
CA ASN A 47 14.78 -6.27 -1.17
C ASN A 47 14.99 -6.37 0.35
N GLU A 48 15.80 -5.51 0.94
CA GLU A 48 16.03 -5.45 2.38
C GLU A 48 14.81 -4.99 3.21
N ASN A 49 13.74 -4.53 2.55
CA ASN A 49 12.53 -4.02 3.21
C ASN A 49 11.31 -4.94 3.02
N VAL A 50 11.46 -6.10 2.37
CA VAL A 50 10.32 -7.00 2.11
C VAL A 50 9.70 -7.55 3.41
N ASP A 51 10.47 -7.65 4.47
CA ASP A 51 10.05 -8.10 5.80
C ASP A 51 9.09 -7.13 6.53
N LYS A 52 8.85 -5.96 5.94
CA LYS A 52 7.93 -4.94 6.49
C LYS A 52 6.51 -5.05 5.94
N TYR A 53 6.31 -5.74 4.81
CA TYR A 53 5.08 -5.69 4.01
C TYR A 53 4.56 -7.09 3.65
N GLY A 54 3.30 -7.16 3.26
CA GLY A 54 2.79 -8.29 2.50
C GLY A 54 3.39 -8.29 1.09
N ILE A 55 4.05 -9.38 0.70
CA ILE A 55 4.74 -9.51 -0.58
C ILE A 55 3.97 -10.47 -1.48
N LEU A 56 3.84 -10.11 -2.76
CA LEU A 56 3.06 -10.85 -3.74
C LEU A 56 3.93 -11.72 -4.67
N ASP A 57 3.48 -12.96 -4.93
CA ASP A 57 3.81 -13.65 -6.20
C ASP A 57 2.80 -13.24 -7.26
N VAL A 58 3.28 -12.68 -8.34
CA VAL A 58 2.43 -12.12 -9.38
C VAL A 58 2.81 -12.59 -10.77
N LYS A 59 1.84 -12.49 -11.68
CA LYS A 59 2.06 -12.60 -13.13
C LYS A 59 1.67 -11.28 -13.77
N HIS A 60 2.61 -10.63 -14.46
CA HIS A 60 2.31 -9.45 -15.26
C HIS A 60 1.25 -9.75 -16.31
N ILE A 61 0.26 -8.91 -16.44
CA ILE A 61 -0.83 -9.03 -17.42
C ILE A 61 -0.64 -7.97 -18.50
N GLU A 62 -0.75 -6.70 -18.13
CA GLU A 62 -0.59 -5.57 -19.04
C GLU A 62 -0.27 -4.30 -18.25
N ASP A 63 0.41 -3.35 -18.87
CA ASP A 63 0.78 -2.05 -18.32
C ASP A 63 1.25 -2.15 -16.84
N ARG A 64 0.43 -1.69 -15.91
CA ARG A 64 0.69 -1.68 -14.46
C ARG A 64 -0.07 -2.75 -13.69
N VAL A 65 -0.74 -3.65 -14.40
CA VAL A 65 -1.63 -4.67 -13.83
C VAL A 65 -0.96 -6.02 -13.77
N TYR A 66 -1.06 -6.64 -12.61
CA TYR A 66 -0.55 -7.98 -12.33
C TYR A 66 -1.68 -8.85 -11.80
N LYS A 67 -1.72 -10.10 -12.20
CA LYS A 67 -2.57 -11.11 -11.54
C LYS A 67 -1.83 -11.66 -10.33
N VAL A 68 -2.44 -11.60 -9.16
CA VAL A 68 -1.91 -12.20 -7.94
C VAL A 68 -2.06 -13.71 -8.01
N LYS A 69 -0.99 -14.44 -7.67
CA LYS A 69 -0.98 -15.89 -7.55
C LYS A 69 -0.91 -16.32 -6.10
N ASP A 70 -0.08 -15.64 -5.31
CA ASP A 70 0.11 -15.91 -3.89
C ASP A 70 0.58 -14.65 -3.15
N MET A 71 0.54 -14.67 -1.83
CA MET A 71 1.02 -13.58 -0.98
C MET A 71 1.51 -14.09 0.36
N VAL A 72 2.54 -13.42 0.89
CA VAL A 72 3.16 -13.79 2.17
C VAL A 72 3.31 -12.54 3.03
N GLU A 73 2.79 -12.58 4.26
CA GLU A 73 2.91 -11.48 5.21
C GLU A 73 4.31 -11.42 5.83
N LYS A 74 5.01 -10.33 5.59
CA LYS A 74 6.33 -10.02 6.17
C LYS A 74 7.30 -11.21 6.08
N PRO A 75 7.60 -11.70 4.87
CA PRO A 75 8.54 -12.80 4.68
C PRO A 75 9.96 -12.40 5.09
N SER A 76 10.82 -13.38 5.31
CA SER A 76 12.26 -13.11 5.29
C SER A 76 12.70 -12.73 3.86
N VAL A 77 13.86 -12.08 3.71
CA VAL A 77 14.40 -11.74 2.39
C VAL A 77 14.60 -12.99 1.51
N GLU A 78 14.94 -14.11 2.14
CA GLU A 78 15.18 -15.39 1.45
C GLU A 78 13.89 -16.07 1.01
N ASP A 79 12.77 -15.84 1.74
CA ASP A 79 11.47 -16.46 1.48
C ASP A 79 10.53 -15.58 0.65
N ALA A 80 10.91 -14.32 0.40
CA ALA A 80 10.08 -13.39 -0.35
C ALA A 80 9.91 -13.83 -1.81
N PRO A 81 8.67 -14.02 -2.31
CA PRO A 81 8.44 -14.49 -3.67
C PRO A 81 8.80 -13.44 -4.72
N SER A 82 8.90 -12.18 -4.35
CA SER A 82 9.27 -11.03 -5.17
C SER A 82 9.62 -9.83 -4.28
N ASN A 83 9.73 -8.64 -4.88
CA ASN A 83 9.82 -7.36 -4.17
C ASN A 83 8.58 -6.48 -4.39
N ILE A 84 7.47 -7.04 -4.86
CA ILE A 84 6.22 -6.32 -5.07
C ILE A 84 5.42 -6.34 -3.76
N ALA A 85 5.35 -5.18 -3.11
CA ALA A 85 4.77 -5.01 -1.79
C ALA A 85 3.36 -4.39 -1.85
N ILE A 86 2.47 -4.89 -1.02
CA ILE A 86 1.15 -4.28 -0.79
C ILE A 86 1.36 -3.04 0.11
N LEU A 87 0.89 -1.87 -0.35
CA LEU A 87 1.19 -0.60 0.30
C LEU A 87 -0.08 0.11 0.80
N GLY A 88 -0.82 -0.55 1.69
CA GLY A 88 -1.89 0.07 2.47
C GLY A 88 -3.07 0.63 1.67
N ARG A 89 -3.23 0.23 0.42
CA ARG A 89 -4.30 0.65 -0.49
C ARG A 89 -4.96 -0.56 -1.10
N TYR A 90 -6.27 -0.67 -0.91
CA TYR A 90 -7.05 -1.83 -1.34
C TYR A 90 -8.39 -1.39 -1.89
N ILE A 91 -8.89 -2.09 -2.90
CA ILE A 91 -10.31 -2.20 -3.24
C ILE A 91 -10.67 -3.66 -3.06
N ILE A 92 -11.60 -3.97 -2.19
CA ILE A 92 -11.89 -5.34 -1.75
C ILE A 92 -13.37 -5.64 -1.97
N THR A 93 -13.66 -6.84 -2.46
CA THR A 93 -15.03 -7.36 -2.56
C THR A 93 -15.59 -7.74 -1.19
N PRO A 94 -16.91 -7.70 -0.98
CA PRO A 94 -17.52 -8.00 0.32
C PRO A 94 -17.34 -9.44 0.79
N GLU A 95 -16.94 -10.38 -0.08
CA GLU A 95 -16.64 -11.78 0.29
C GLU A 95 -15.53 -11.87 1.35
N ILE A 96 -14.65 -10.87 1.44
CA ILE A 96 -13.62 -10.79 2.50
C ILE A 96 -14.21 -10.89 3.90
N PHE A 97 -15.41 -10.35 4.14
CA PHE A 97 -16.04 -10.39 5.46
C PHE A 97 -16.42 -11.82 5.89
N ASN A 98 -16.84 -12.67 4.95
CA ASN A 98 -17.16 -14.06 5.23
C ASN A 98 -15.90 -14.85 5.60
N ILE A 99 -14.77 -14.50 5.01
CA ILE A 99 -13.47 -15.08 5.32
C ILE A 99 -13.00 -14.63 6.71
N LEU A 100 -13.02 -13.32 6.97
CA LEU A 100 -12.59 -12.75 8.25
C LEU A 100 -13.42 -13.22 9.46
N GLU A 101 -14.71 -13.55 9.27
CA GLU A 101 -15.58 -14.09 10.32
C GLU A 101 -15.14 -15.46 10.83
N THR A 102 -14.42 -16.22 10.01
CA THR A 102 -14.02 -17.62 10.31
C THR A 102 -12.52 -17.83 10.35
N GLN A 103 -11.75 -16.77 10.06
CA GLN A 103 -10.29 -16.86 10.02
C GLN A 103 -9.69 -17.02 11.40
N GLU A 104 -8.78 -17.96 11.55
CA GLU A 104 -7.97 -18.13 12.76
C GLU A 104 -6.86 -17.09 12.80
N ALA A 105 -6.35 -16.81 14.02
CA ALA A 105 -5.23 -15.91 14.19
C ALA A 105 -3.95 -16.49 13.55
N GLY A 106 -3.29 -15.67 12.74
CA GLY A 106 -2.04 -16.02 12.05
C GLY A 106 -0.79 -15.57 12.81
N LYS A 107 0.19 -15.06 12.07
CA LYS A 107 1.47 -14.58 12.60
C LYS A 107 1.26 -13.53 13.70
N GLY A 108 1.91 -13.71 14.84
CA GLY A 108 1.78 -12.80 15.99
C GLY A 108 0.50 -12.96 16.83
N GLY A 109 -0.37 -13.91 16.51
CA GLY A 109 -1.65 -14.14 17.21
C GLY A 109 -2.75 -13.15 16.78
N GLU A 110 -2.57 -12.46 15.68
CA GLU A 110 -3.51 -11.48 15.11
C GLU A 110 -4.19 -12.03 13.84
N ILE A 111 -5.41 -11.59 13.56
CA ILE A 111 -6.07 -11.85 12.28
C ILE A 111 -5.45 -10.94 11.23
N GLN A 112 -4.66 -11.53 10.32
CA GLN A 112 -3.95 -10.80 9.29
C GLN A 112 -4.83 -10.62 8.04
N LEU A 113 -4.88 -9.37 7.51
CA LEU A 113 -5.59 -9.09 6.27
C LEU A 113 -4.96 -9.81 5.08
N THR A 114 -3.64 -9.96 5.06
CA THR A 114 -2.92 -10.67 4.00
C THR A 114 -3.35 -12.13 3.90
N ASP A 115 -3.52 -12.81 5.04
CA ASP A 115 -3.99 -14.21 5.08
C ASP A 115 -5.45 -14.32 4.59
N ALA A 116 -6.28 -13.33 4.93
CA ALA A 116 -7.66 -13.26 4.42
C ALA A 116 -7.71 -13.04 2.91
N LEU A 117 -6.86 -12.17 2.39
CA LEU A 117 -6.73 -11.91 0.95
C LEU A 117 -6.17 -13.13 0.21
N GLN A 118 -5.22 -13.87 0.81
CA GLN A 118 -4.74 -15.13 0.26
C GLN A 118 -5.88 -16.16 0.14
N THR A 119 -6.70 -16.27 1.18
CA THR A 119 -7.91 -17.13 1.13
C THR A 119 -8.90 -16.64 0.08
N LEU A 120 -9.12 -15.32 -0.04
CA LEU A 120 -9.98 -14.72 -1.07
C LEU A 120 -9.47 -15.05 -2.47
N ALA A 121 -8.15 -15.03 -2.70
CA ALA A 121 -7.54 -15.36 -3.99
C ALA A 121 -7.81 -16.80 -4.45
N THR A 122 -8.20 -17.71 -3.55
CA THR A 122 -8.65 -19.07 -3.92
C THR A 122 -10.09 -19.11 -4.46
N LYS A 123 -10.89 -18.08 -4.17
CA LYS A 123 -12.32 -18.00 -4.52
C LYS A 123 -12.57 -17.12 -5.74
N GLU A 124 -11.80 -16.05 -5.87
CA GLU A 124 -11.90 -15.08 -6.97
C GLU A 124 -10.52 -14.63 -7.44
N ALA A 125 -10.43 -14.09 -8.65
CA ALA A 125 -9.20 -13.47 -9.12
C ALA A 125 -8.93 -12.19 -8.32
N ILE A 126 -7.68 -11.97 -7.93
CA ILE A 126 -7.20 -10.71 -7.34
C ILE A 126 -6.15 -10.13 -8.27
N TYR A 127 -6.20 -8.82 -8.50
CA TYR A 127 -5.18 -8.11 -9.25
C TYR A 127 -4.42 -7.14 -8.36
N ALA A 128 -3.16 -6.92 -8.70
CA ALA A 128 -2.33 -5.89 -8.12
C ALA A 128 -2.13 -4.78 -9.15
N TYR A 129 -2.26 -3.54 -8.73
CA TYR A 129 -2.02 -2.35 -9.54
C TYR A 129 -0.80 -1.59 -9.00
N ASN A 130 0.24 -1.49 -9.82
CA ASN A 130 1.44 -0.73 -9.50
C ASN A 130 1.16 0.77 -9.72
N PHE A 131 0.68 1.44 -8.67
CA PHE A 131 0.25 2.83 -8.74
C PHE A 131 1.41 3.79 -8.96
N GLU A 132 1.12 4.90 -9.64
CA GLU A 132 2.04 6.03 -9.78
C GLU A 132 1.97 6.95 -8.59
N GLY A 133 3.12 7.51 -8.24
CA GLY A 133 3.26 8.47 -7.18
C GLY A 133 4.36 8.11 -6.18
N ARG A 134 4.75 9.10 -5.39
CA ARG A 134 5.67 8.90 -4.27
C ARG A 134 4.90 8.49 -3.04
N ARG A 135 5.23 7.32 -2.51
CA ARG A 135 4.71 6.84 -1.23
C ARG A 135 5.59 7.32 -0.09
N TYR A 136 4.95 7.67 1.02
CA TYR A 136 5.57 7.92 2.31
C TYR A 136 4.96 6.98 3.34
N ASP A 137 5.83 6.23 4.02
CA ASP A 137 5.48 5.44 5.20
C ASP A 137 5.58 6.33 6.42
N VAL A 138 4.47 6.94 6.83
CA VAL A 138 4.48 7.85 7.99
C VAL A 138 4.35 7.09 9.33
N GLY A 139 4.22 5.78 9.30
CA GLY A 139 4.42 4.90 10.46
C GLY A 139 5.91 4.78 10.83
N ASP A 140 6.81 4.96 9.85
CA ASP A 140 8.25 5.09 10.09
C ASP A 140 8.63 6.54 10.45
N LYS A 141 9.57 6.71 11.39
CA LYS A 141 9.98 8.04 11.88
C LYS A 141 10.61 8.90 10.77
N LEU A 142 11.44 8.31 9.93
CA LEU A 142 12.09 9.03 8.83
C LEU A 142 11.07 9.36 7.74
N GLY A 143 10.22 8.40 7.36
CA GLY A 143 9.15 8.60 6.38
C GLY A 143 8.16 9.70 6.81
N PHE A 144 7.83 9.80 8.11
CA PHE A 144 7.04 10.89 8.66
C PHE A 144 7.71 12.26 8.47
N LEU A 145 9.01 12.35 8.74
CA LEU A 145 9.78 13.59 8.57
C LEU A 145 9.90 13.97 7.09
N GLU A 146 10.18 13.02 6.22
CA GLU A 146 10.23 13.24 4.77
C GLU A 146 8.90 13.77 4.23
N ALA A 147 7.79 13.11 4.58
CA ALA A 147 6.45 13.58 4.20
C ALA A 147 6.20 15.00 4.71
N THR A 148 6.52 15.27 5.98
CA THR A 148 6.33 16.61 6.59
C THR A 148 7.07 17.68 5.82
N VAL A 149 8.34 17.44 5.47
CA VAL A 149 9.18 18.39 4.72
C VAL A 149 8.61 18.62 3.31
N ASP A 150 8.33 17.54 2.58
CA ASP A 150 7.90 17.63 1.19
C ASP A 150 6.51 18.30 1.07
N PHE A 151 5.57 17.95 1.94
CA PHE A 151 4.25 18.58 1.94
C PHE A 151 4.28 20.04 2.43
N ALA A 152 5.17 20.40 3.36
CA ALA A 152 5.33 21.80 3.77
C ALA A 152 5.88 22.66 2.62
N LEU A 153 6.86 22.15 1.86
CA LEU A 153 7.44 22.84 0.70
C LEU A 153 6.46 22.99 -0.47
N LYS A 154 5.43 22.15 -0.55
CA LYS A 154 4.37 22.24 -1.56
C LYS A 154 3.29 23.25 -1.22
N ARG A 155 3.18 23.69 0.04
CA ARG A 155 2.19 24.66 0.49
C ARG A 155 2.65 26.08 0.26
N PRO A 156 1.98 26.88 -0.61
CA PRO A 156 2.41 28.25 -0.90
C PRO A 156 2.57 29.11 0.35
N GLU A 157 1.69 28.94 1.34
CA GLU A 157 1.67 29.72 2.58
C GLU A 157 2.82 29.39 3.55
N LEU A 158 3.50 28.25 3.38
CA LEU A 158 4.59 27.81 4.24
C LEU A 158 5.94 27.83 3.54
N ARG A 159 5.93 27.71 2.23
CA ARG A 159 7.10 27.37 1.42
C ARG A 159 8.32 28.24 1.69
N ASP A 160 8.16 29.55 1.61
CA ASP A 160 9.31 30.48 1.62
C ASP A 160 9.99 30.50 3.02
N GLU A 161 9.19 30.58 4.08
CA GLU A 161 9.69 30.56 5.45
C GLU A 161 10.31 29.21 5.81
N PHE A 162 9.67 28.13 5.39
CA PHE A 162 10.15 26.78 5.68
C PHE A 162 11.41 26.44 4.89
N GLU A 163 11.52 26.85 3.63
CA GLU A 163 12.74 26.69 2.83
C GLU A 163 13.92 27.44 3.45
N ALA A 164 13.73 28.67 3.94
CA ALA A 164 14.76 29.44 4.64
C ALA A 164 15.21 28.72 5.93
N PHE A 165 14.26 28.19 6.71
CA PHE A 165 14.53 27.41 7.90
C PHE A 165 15.37 26.16 7.61
N ILE A 166 15.00 25.38 6.58
CA ILE A 166 15.74 24.15 6.20
C ILE A 166 17.18 24.51 5.79
N LYS A 167 17.39 25.56 4.99
CA LYS A 167 18.71 26.00 4.57
C LYS A 167 19.59 26.40 5.76
N GLU A 168 19.03 27.10 6.75
CA GLU A 168 19.74 27.44 7.99
C GLU A 168 20.16 26.17 8.74
N LYS A 169 19.26 25.19 8.89
CA LYS A 169 19.56 23.93 9.60
C LYS A 169 20.58 23.08 8.86
N ALA A 170 20.49 22.97 7.54
CA ALA A 170 21.46 22.24 6.73
C ALA A 170 22.89 22.81 6.89
N ALA A 171 23.02 24.11 6.88
CA ALA A 171 24.32 24.78 7.12
C ALA A 171 24.91 24.54 8.52
N CYS A 172 24.10 24.14 9.50
CA CYS A 172 24.55 23.75 10.83
C CYS A 172 25.03 22.29 10.90
N ILE A 173 24.57 21.42 10.04
CA ILE A 173 24.93 19.98 10.01
C ILE A 173 26.28 19.78 9.32
N GLU A 174 26.62 20.62 8.34
CA GLU A 174 27.88 20.56 7.59
C GLU A 174 29.13 21.09 8.39
N ARG A 175 28.93 21.53 9.62
CA ARG A 175 30.00 21.97 10.55
C ARG A 175 30.36 20.91 11.56
#